data_ae664715f7e605fa245b17b4bdfd11df
#
_entry.id   ae664715f7e605fa245b17b4bdfd11df
#
_cell.length_a   1.000
_cell.length_b   1.000
_cell.length_c   1.000
_cell.angle_alpha   90.00
_cell.angle_beta   90.00
_cell.angle_gamma   90.00
#
_symmetry.space_group_name_H-M   'P 1'
#
loop_
_entity.id
_entity.type
_entity.pdbx_description
1 polymer ?
#
loop_
_entity_poly.entity_id
_entity_poly.type
_entity_poly.pdbx_seq_one_letter_code
_entity_poly.pdbx_strand_id
1 'polypeptide(L)'
;VIKMPKGFKLVASTKESKLTIIENIKDKIYGIQFHPEVTHTDNGKEIFKNFLFHICKIKKEWNVSSQKTRLIKEIKETVKKDKIICALSGGVDSSVVALLINKAVKHNLICIMVDTGLMRKNEFEYTFKTFKNKYKLNVKLVDASKLFLKKLKNVSDPEKKRKIIGNLFIKIFE
;
A
#
# COMPACT_ATOMS: atom_id res chain seq x y z
N VAL A 1 -11.83 1.09 24.88
CA VAL A 1 -12.65 0.06 25.58
C VAL A 1 -12.98 0.58 26.96
N ILE A 2 -14.28 0.70 27.30
CA ILE A 2 -14.75 1.28 28.58
C ILE A 2 -15.01 0.17 29.63
N LYS A 3 -15.41 -1.01 29.17
CA LYS A 3 -15.79 -2.13 30.03
C LYS A 3 -15.14 -3.42 29.52
N MET A 4 -14.61 -4.21 30.46
CA MET A 4 -14.06 -5.53 30.16
C MET A 4 -15.13 -6.47 29.61
N PRO A 5 -14.94 -7.09 28.44
CA PRO A 5 -15.87 -8.09 27.92
C PRO A 5 -15.89 -9.35 28.82
N LYS A 6 -17.03 -10.04 28.84
CA LYS A 6 -17.15 -11.29 29.60
C LYS A 6 -16.15 -12.35 29.06
N GLY A 7 -15.47 -13.03 29.95
CA GLY A 7 -14.48 -14.06 29.59
C GLY A 7 -13.08 -13.54 29.28
N PHE A 8 -12.86 -12.22 29.30
CA PHE A 8 -11.55 -11.62 29.10
C PHE A 8 -10.85 -11.32 30.42
N LYS A 9 -9.52 -11.33 30.38
CA LYS A 9 -8.63 -10.91 31.47
C LYS A 9 -7.79 -9.73 31.02
N LEU A 10 -7.44 -8.84 31.95
CA LEU A 10 -6.49 -7.77 31.73
C LEU A 10 -5.07 -8.33 31.69
N VAL A 11 -4.31 -7.99 30.65
CA VAL A 11 -2.89 -8.33 30.50
C VAL A 11 -2.01 -7.11 30.79
N ALA A 12 -2.37 -5.94 30.28
CA ALA A 12 -1.64 -4.70 30.52
C ALA A 12 -2.55 -3.47 30.52
N SER A 13 -2.10 -2.43 31.23
CA SER A 13 -2.75 -1.10 31.29
C SER A 13 -1.71 0.02 31.20
N THR A 14 -2.14 1.21 30.80
CA THR A 14 -1.37 2.45 30.90
C THR A 14 -2.12 3.45 31.77
N LYS A 15 -1.50 4.62 32.03
CA LYS A 15 -2.14 5.72 32.76
C LYS A 15 -3.42 6.22 32.04
N GLU A 16 -3.37 6.24 30.71
CA GLU A 16 -4.45 6.75 29.84
C GLU A 16 -5.46 5.69 29.45
N SER A 17 -5.06 4.39 29.47
CA SER A 17 -5.91 3.27 29.06
C SER A 17 -5.88 2.14 30.08
N LYS A 18 -6.99 1.94 30.78
CA LYS A 18 -7.11 0.85 31.76
C LYS A 18 -7.18 -0.55 31.14
N LEU A 19 -7.59 -0.65 29.88
CA LEU A 19 -7.77 -1.93 29.15
C LEU A 19 -6.90 -1.93 27.89
N THR A 20 -5.58 -1.78 28.04
CA THR A 20 -4.65 -1.64 26.92
C THR A 20 -4.40 -2.97 26.21
N ILE A 21 -4.23 -4.06 26.95
CA ILE A 21 -4.12 -5.42 26.40
C ILE A 21 -5.07 -6.32 27.20
N ILE A 22 -5.91 -7.06 26.49
CA ILE A 22 -6.86 -8.01 27.08
C ILE A 22 -6.75 -9.36 26.36
N GLU A 23 -7.06 -10.45 27.07
CA GLU A 23 -7.04 -11.79 26.48
C GLU A 23 -8.25 -12.62 26.91
N ASN A 24 -8.69 -13.51 26.04
CA ASN A 24 -9.56 -14.64 26.33
C ASN A 24 -8.83 -15.91 25.86
N ILE A 25 -8.16 -16.58 26.79
CA ILE A 25 -7.33 -17.77 26.49
C ILE A 25 -8.20 -18.92 25.97
N LYS A 26 -9.43 -19.08 26.51
CA LYS A 26 -10.33 -20.16 26.14
C LYS A 26 -10.70 -20.09 24.66
N ASP A 27 -11.08 -18.90 24.21
CA ASP A 27 -11.51 -18.65 22.83
C ASP A 27 -10.36 -18.20 21.92
N LYS A 28 -9.13 -18.08 22.46
CA LYS A 28 -7.91 -17.65 21.77
C LYS A 28 -8.06 -16.28 21.11
N ILE A 29 -8.71 -15.34 21.81
CA ILE A 29 -8.93 -13.96 21.35
C ILE A 29 -8.04 -13.03 22.17
N TYR A 30 -7.27 -12.20 21.46
CA TYR A 30 -6.34 -11.23 22.06
C TYR A 30 -6.63 -9.84 21.48
N GLY A 31 -6.75 -8.85 22.34
CA GLY A 31 -7.04 -7.47 21.94
C GLY A 31 -5.98 -6.51 22.45
N ILE A 32 -5.55 -5.60 21.58
CA ILE A 32 -4.63 -4.51 21.91
C ILE A 32 -5.24 -3.17 21.50
N GLN A 33 -4.96 -2.10 22.26
CA GLN A 33 -5.54 -0.77 22.05
C GLN A 33 -4.51 0.20 21.44
N PHE A 34 -3.42 -0.29 20.89
CA PHE A 34 -2.35 0.47 20.27
C PHE A 34 -1.83 -0.25 19.01
N HIS A 35 -0.94 0.41 18.30
CA HIS A 35 -0.35 -0.07 17.05
C HIS A 35 1.07 -0.60 17.29
N PRO A 36 1.28 -1.93 17.37
CA PRO A 36 2.61 -2.49 17.59
C PRO A 36 3.53 -2.38 16.37
N GLU A 37 2.98 -2.10 15.18
CA GLU A 37 3.72 -1.96 13.91
C GLU A 37 4.42 -0.61 13.74
N VAL A 38 4.03 0.41 14.50
CA VAL A 38 4.59 1.75 14.33
C VAL A 38 5.94 1.91 15.03
N THR A 39 6.79 2.79 14.52
CA THR A 39 8.17 2.96 14.97
C THR A 39 8.32 3.47 16.41
N HIS A 40 7.30 4.16 16.93
CA HIS A 40 7.29 4.71 18.29
C HIS A 40 6.62 3.79 19.33
N THR A 41 6.23 2.58 18.94
CA THR A 41 5.83 1.56 19.91
C THR A 41 7.05 0.75 20.32
N ASP A 42 7.44 0.88 21.59
CA ASP A 42 8.56 0.13 22.14
C ASP A 42 8.25 -1.38 22.12
N ASN A 43 9.25 -2.17 21.69
CA ASN A 43 9.15 -3.63 21.62
C ASN A 43 8.01 -4.18 20.75
N GLY A 44 7.45 -3.40 19.81
CA GLY A 44 6.35 -3.85 18.95
C GLY A 44 6.66 -5.14 18.18
N LYS A 45 7.91 -5.31 17.73
CA LYS A 45 8.36 -6.56 17.08
C LYS A 45 8.28 -7.78 18.01
N GLU A 46 8.57 -7.63 19.28
CA GLU A 46 8.50 -8.73 20.27
C GLU A 46 7.05 -9.11 20.56
N ILE A 47 6.14 -8.13 20.58
CA ILE A 47 4.70 -8.39 20.69
C ILE A 47 4.22 -9.27 19.53
N PHE A 48 4.61 -8.92 18.28
CA PHE A 48 4.29 -9.77 17.12
C PHE A 48 4.92 -11.15 17.19
N LYS A 49 6.19 -11.27 17.60
CA LYS A 49 6.84 -12.57 17.73
C LYS A 49 6.12 -13.46 18.75
N ASN A 50 5.78 -12.90 19.91
CA ASN A 50 5.07 -13.61 20.95
C ASN A 50 3.71 -14.10 20.44
N PHE A 51 2.94 -13.24 19.80
CA PHE A 51 1.65 -13.62 19.25
C PHE A 51 1.77 -14.69 18.16
N LEU A 52 2.62 -14.44 17.14
CA LEU A 52 2.72 -15.33 15.98
C LEU A 52 3.36 -16.68 16.33
N PHE A 53 4.45 -16.68 17.09
CA PHE A 53 5.25 -17.90 17.27
C PHE A 53 4.95 -18.64 18.57
N HIS A 54 4.61 -17.94 19.65
CA HIS A 54 4.31 -18.60 20.94
C HIS A 54 2.81 -18.89 21.10
N ILE A 55 1.92 -17.98 20.68
CA ILE A 55 0.48 -18.19 20.79
C ILE A 55 -0.07 -18.93 19.57
N CYS A 56 0.12 -18.40 18.36
CA CYS A 56 -0.38 -19.00 17.13
C CYS A 56 0.45 -20.19 16.64
N LYS A 57 1.68 -20.37 17.14
CA LYS A 57 2.62 -21.43 16.74
C LYS A 57 2.88 -21.51 15.23
N ILE A 58 2.87 -20.34 14.56
CA ILE A 58 3.14 -20.24 13.12
C ILE A 58 4.61 -20.54 12.86
N LYS A 59 4.89 -21.36 11.85
CA LYS A 59 6.26 -21.62 11.39
C LYS A 59 6.78 -20.46 10.54
N LYS A 60 8.10 -20.20 10.61
CA LYS A 60 8.77 -19.15 9.80
C LYS A 60 9.02 -19.63 8.38
N GLU A 61 7.97 -19.82 7.61
CA GLU A 61 8.07 -20.34 6.22
C GLU A 61 8.02 -19.23 5.17
N TRP A 62 7.58 -18.02 5.57
CA TRP A 62 7.48 -16.89 4.65
C TRP A 62 8.80 -16.14 4.52
N ASN A 63 9.24 -15.94 3.27
CA ASN A 63 10.45 -15.22 2.92
C ASN A 63 10.18 -14.25 1.77
N VAL A 64 10.54 -12.98 1.92
CA VAL A 64 10.33 -11.91 0.92
C VAL A 64 10.99 -12.26 -0.42
N SER A 65 12.20 -12.84 -0.40
CA SER A 65 12.92 -13.20 -1.63
C SER A 65 12.21 -14.31 -2.39
N SER A 66 11.68 -15.32 -1.72
CA SER A 66 10.91 -16.40 -2.36
C SER A 66 9.60 -15.90 -2.93
N GLN A 67 8.90 -15.01 -2.23
CA GLN A 67 7.66 -14.38 -2.71
C GLN A 67 7.92 -13.52 -3.95
N LYS A 68 8.97 -12.70 -3.93
CA LYS A 68 9.35 -11.90 -5.10
C LYS A 68 9.62 -12.77 -6.34
N THR A 69 10.37 -13.87 -6.17
CA THR A 69 10.67 -14.79 -7.27
C THR A 69 9.41 -15.46 -7.80
N ARG A 70 8.51 -15.88 -6.90
CA ARG A 70 7.20 -16.44 -7.25
C ARG A 70 6.37 -15.46 -8.05
N LEU A 71 6.20 -14.22 -7.56
CA LEU A 71 5.42 -13.18 -8.25
C LEU A 71 5.97 -12.87 -9.64
N ILE A 72 7.29 -12.78 -9.81
CA ILE A 72 7.90 -12.55 -11.12
C ILE A 72 7.59 -13.71 -12.07
N LYS A 73 7.60 -14.96 -11.58
CA LYS A 73 7.24 -16.14 -12.38
C LYS A 73 5.78 -16.10 -12.79
N GLU A 74 4.87 -15.88 -11.84
CA GLU A 74 3.42 -15.76 -12.07
C GLU A 74 3.10 -14.66 -13.10
N ILE A 75 3.73 -13.49 -12.99
CA ILE A 75 3.56 -12.40 -13.97
C ILE A 75 4.01 -12.85 -15.37
N LYS A 76 5.17 -13.51 -15.49
CA LYS A 76 5.65 -14.01 -16.79
C LYS A 76 4.69 -15.02 -17.43
N GLU A 77 4.18 -15.95 -16.62
CA GLU A 77 3.26 -17.01 -17.08
C GLU A 77 1.91 -16.43 -17.51
N THR A 78 1.43 -15.40 -16.80
CA THR A 78 0.17 -14.73 -17.12
C THR A 78 0.27 -13.86 -18.36
N VAL A 79 1.32 -13.01 -18.42
CA VAL A 79 1.46 -11.98 -19.48
C VAL A 79 1.97 -12.57 -20.79
N LYS A 80 2.87 -13.55 -20.71
CA LYS A 80 3.49 -14.16 -21.90
C LYS A 80 4.11 -13.11 -22.84
N LYS A 81 3.47 -12.88 -24.01
CA LYS A 81 3.90 -11.92 -25.04
C LYS A 81 3.07 -10.63 -25.08
N ASP A 82 2.04 -10.54 -24.26
CA ASP A 82 1.13 -9.40 -24.26
C ASP A 82 1.80 -8.14 -23.70
N LYS A 83 1.26 -6.98 -24.05
CA LYS A 83 1.66 -5.70 -23.49
C LYS A 83 0.89 -5.44 -22.20
N ILE A 84 1.55 -4.83 -21.22
CA ILE A 84 0.94 -4.38 -19.97
C ILE A 84 1.00 -2.86 -19.89
N ILE A 85 -0.11 -2.28 -19.47
CA ILE A 85 -0.18 -0.88 -19.05
C ILE A 85 -0.23 -0.86 -17.51
N CYS A 86 0.64 -0.04 -16.90
CA CYS A 86 0.67 0.17 -15.46
C CYS A 86 0.52 1.65 -15.14
N ALA A 87 -0.49 2.01 -14.36
CA ALA A 87 -0.62 3.34 -13.80
C ALA A 87 0.48 3.58 -12.76
N LEU A 88 1.30 4.59 -12.94
CA LEU A 88 2.43 4.91 -12.07
C LEU A 88 2.19 6.25 -11.39
N SER A 89 1.75 6.23 -10.13
CA SER A 89 1.51 7.44 -9.33
C SER A 89 2.74 7.98 -8.60
N GLY A 90 3.80 7.17 -8.49
CA GLY A 90 4.95 7.47 -7.64
C GLY A 90 4.79 7.03 -6.18
N GLY A 91 3.62 6.59 -5.76
CA GLY A 91 3.40 5.95 -4.46
C GLY A 91 4.08 4.58 -4.37
N VAL A 92 4.27 4.07 -3.15
CA VAL A 92 4.99 2.81 -2.88
C VAL A 92 4.39 1.64 -3.67
N ASP A 93 3.08 1.47 -3.63
CA ASP A 93 2.40 0.32 -4.24
C ASP A 93 2.58 0.29 -5.76
N SER A 94 2.26 1.39 -6.45
CA SER A 94 2.42 1.49 -7.91
C SER A 94 3.87 1.31 -8.34
N SER A 95 4.81 1.79 -7.53
CA SER A 95 6.25 1.65 -7.78
C SER A 95 6.71 0.20 -7.68
N VAL A 96 6.29 -0.51 -6.63
CA VAL A 96 6.61 -1.94 -6.44
C VAL A 96 6.02 -2.78 -7.57
N VAL A 97 4.75 -2.53 -7.92
CA VAL A 97 4.06 -3.22 -9.03
C VAL A 97 4.80 -3.00 -10.35
N ALA A 98 5.09 -1.75 -10.71
CA ALA A 98 5.81 -1.43 -11.95
C ALA A 98 7.19 -2.09 -12.02
N LEU A 99 7.95 -2.09 -10.91
CA LEU A 99 9.28 -2.70 -10.86
C LEU A 99 9.24 -4.23 -10.93
N LEU A 100 8.24 -4.89 -10.33
CA LEU A 100 8.05 -6.33 -10.42
C LEU A 100 7.68 -6.75 -11.84
N ILE A 101 6.72 -6.04 -12.46
CA ILE A 101 6.32 -6.28 -13.85
C ILE A 101 7.51 -6.05 -14.80
N ASN A 102 8.26 -4.95 -14.61
CA ASN A 102 9.44 -4.69 -15.45
C ASN A 102 10.51 -5.80 -15.34
N LYS A 103 10.71 -6.36 -14.13
CA LYS A 103 11.59 -7.52 -13.97
C LYS A 103 11.09 -8.77 -14.66
N ALA A 104 9.78 -8.93 -14.74
CA ALA A 104 9.16 -10.09 -15.38
C ALA A 104 9.16 -9.98 -16.91
N VAL A 105 8.69 -8.86 -17.48
CA VAL A 105 8.36 -8.74 -18.92
C VAL A 105 9.07 -7.62 -19.65
N LYS A 106 9.94 -6.84 -18.96
CA LYS A 106 10.80 -5.80 -19.56
C LYS A 106 10.05 -4.88 -20.54
N HIS A 107 10.32 -5.03 -21.85
CA HIS A 107 9.84 -4.16 -22.92
C HIS A 107 8.31 -4.21 -23.14
N ASN A 108 7.63 -5.21 -22.60
CA ASN A 108 6.18 -5.31 -22.72
C ASN A 108 5.43 -4.42 -21.73
N LEU A 109 6.14 -3.81 -20.77
CA LEU A 109 5.55 -2.87 -19.83
C LEU A 109 5.59 -1.44 -20.36
N ILE A 110 4.44 -0.76 -20.31
CA ILE A 110 4.29 0.68 -20.51
C ILE A 110 3.74 1.26 -19.22
N CYS A 111 4.49 2.12 -18.56
CA CYS A 111 4.00 2.88 -17.40
C CYS A 111 3.40 4.19 -17.86
N ILE A 112 2.24 4.56 -17.33
CA ILE A 112 1.59 5.82 -17.61
C ILE A 112 1.55 6.65 -16.33
N MET A 113 2.15 7.84 -16.37
CA MET A 113 2.04 8.87 -15.34
C MET A 113 1.13 9.98 -15.82
N VAL A 114 0.13 10.30 -15.01
CA VAL A 114 -0.83 11.37 -15.29
C VAL A 114 -0.52 12.57 -14.41
N ASP A 115 -0.21 13.70 -15.02
CA ASP A 115 -0.14 14.97 -14.30
C ASP A 115 -1.56 15.50 -14.12
N THR A 116 -2.00 15.53 -12.89
CA THR A 116 -3.32 16.04 -12.50
C THR A 116 -3.30 17.51 -12.12
N GLY A 117 -2.12 18.13 -12.02
CA GLY A 117 -1.94 19.47 -11.44
C GLY A 117 -2.18 19.54 -9.93
N LEU A 118 -2.32 18.39 -9.23
CA LEU A 118 -2.62 18.31 -7.80
C LEU A 118 -1.43 17.80 -6.97
N MET A 119 -0.34 17.45 -7.64
CA MET A 119 0.88 16.98 -6.96
C MET A 119 1.65 18.14 -6.32
N ARG A 120 2.52 17.83 -5.38
CA ARG A 120 3.41 18.82 -4.76
C ARG A 120 4.36 19.41 -5.81
N LYS A 121 4.84 20.62 -5.54
CA LYS A 121 5.81 21.30 -6.40
C LYS A 121 7.01 20.38 -6.70
N ASN A 122 7.34 20.22 -7.97
CA ASN A 122 8.44 19.39 -8.50
C ASN A 122 8.34 17.88 -8.24
N GLU A 123 7.31 17.39 -7.54
CA GLU A 123 7.14 15.97 -7.21
C GLU A 123 6.94 15.12 -8.48
N PHE A 124 6.13 15.60 -9.42
CA PHE A 124 5.86 14.92 -10.66
C PHE A 124 7.14 14.72 -11.52
N GLU A 125 7.90 15.80 -11.72
CA GLU A 125 9.15 15.74 -12.50
C GLU A 125 10.21 14.86 -11.82
N TYR A 126 10.36 14.98 -10.51
CA TYR A 126 11.31 14.15 -9.76
C TYR A 126 10.96 12.67 -9.89
N THR A 127 9.70 12.33 -9.72
CA THR A 127 9.19 10.96 -9.84
C THR A 127 9.41 10.41 -11.24
N PHE A 128 9.05 11.17 -12.27
CA PHE A 128 9.27 10.80 -13.66
C PHE A 128 10.74 10.54 -13.97
N LYS A 129 11.62 11.49 -13.63
CA LYS A 129 13.08 11.35 -13.83
C LYS A 129 13.63 10.11 -13.13
N THR A 130 13.17 9.85 -11.92
CA THR A 130 13.57 8.66 -11.14
C THR A 130 13.21 7.37 -11.86
N PHE A 131 11.96 7.21 -12.27
CA PHE A 131 11.52 5.98 -12.93
C PHE A 131 12.12 5.80 -14.33
N LYS A 132 12.21 6.87 -15.10
CA LYS A 132 12.81 6.83 -16.44
C LYS A 132 14.32 6.61 -16.41
N ASN A 133 15.04 7.39 -15.60
CA ASN A 133 16.50 7.41 -15.66
C ASN A 133 17.16 6.38 -14.74
N LYS A 134 16.69 6.25 -13.49
CA LYS A 134 17.26 5.32 -12.51
C LYS A 134 16.75 3.90 -12.72
N TYR A 135 15.45 3.72 -12.90
CA TYR A 135 14.84 2.40 -13.04
C TYR A 135 14.66 1.93 -14.49
N LYS A 136 14.96 2.80 -15.47
CA LYS A 136 14.89 2.51 -16.92
C LYS A 136 13.52 1.97 -17.35
N LEU A 137 12.44 2.45 -16.74
CA LEU A 137 11.09 2.10 -17.14
C LEU A 137 10.69 2.87 -18.40
N ASN A 138 9.84 2.25 -19.23
CA ASN A 138 9.18 2.92 -20.34
C ASN A 138 7.98 3.72 -19.77
N VAL A 139 8.21 5.00 -19.46
CA VAL A 139 7.21 5.87 -18.85
C VAL A 139 6.69 6.85 -19.88
N LYS A 140 5.39 6.84 -20.11
CA LYS A 140 4.65 7.86 -20.88
C LYS A 140 3.98 8.83 -19.93
N LEU A 141 4.02 10.13 -20.29
CA LEU A 141 3.40 11.20 -19.55
C LEU A 141 2.09 11.61 -20.22
N VAL A 142 1.07 11.86 -19.42
CA VAL A 142 -0.20 12.45 -19.85
C VAL A 142 -0.46 13.69 -18.99
N ASP A 143 -0.41 14.87 -19.60
CA ASP A 143 -0.83 16.11 -18.93
C ASP A 143 -2.35 16.25 -18.98
N ALA A 144 -2.99 16.02 -17.86
CA ALA A 144 -4.42 16.20 -17.66
C ALA A 144 -4.73 17.32 -16.66
N SER A 145 -3.74 18.13 -16.28
CA SER A 145 -3.84 19.15 -15.23
C SER A 145 -5.01 20.11 -15.45
N LYS A 146 -5.16 20.65 -16.65
CA LYS A 146 -6.27 21.54 -17.00
C LYS A 146 -7.63 20.86 -16.85
N LEU A 147 -7.73 19.58 -17.21
CA LEU A 147 -8.97 18.81 -17.11
C LEU A 147 -9.37 18.58 -15.64
N PHE A 148 -8.44 18.14 -14.81
CA PHE A 148 -8.70 17.92 -13.37
C PHE A 148 -9.08 19.22 -12.67
N LEU A 149 -8.30 20.29 -12.85
CA LEU A 149 -8.56 21.59 -12.23
C LEU A 149 -9.91 22.15 -12.65
N LYS A 150 -10.29 22.05 -13.94
CA LYS A 150 -11.59 22.47 -14.44
C LYS A 150 -12.74 21.70 -13.79
N LYS A 151 -12.62 20.38 -13.65
CA LYS A 151 -13.68 19.51 -13.09
C LYS A 151 -13.80 19.62 -11.57
N LEU A 152 -12.74 20.01 -10.90
CA LEU A 152 -12.71 20.19 -9.44
C LEU A 152 -13.05 21.63 -9.02
N LYS A 153 -13.14 22.57 -9.96
CA LYS A 153 -13.48 23.97 -9.65
C LYS A 153 -14.84 24.03 -8.93
N ASN A 154 -14.88 24.76 -7.82
CA ASN A 154 -16.06 24.95 -6.96
C ASN A 154 -16.62 23.66 -6.32
N VAL A 155 -15.88 22.57 -6.32
CA VAL A 155 -16.24 21.35 -5.58
C VAL A 155 -15.56 21.41 -4.21
N SER A 156 -16.31 21.60 -3.13
CA SER A 156 -15.80 21.63 -1.75
C SER A 156 -15.85 20.26 -1.07
N ASP A 157 -16.88 19.48 -1.35
CA ASP A 157 -17.11 18.17 -0.73
C ASP A 157 -16.02 17.16 -1.07
N PRO A 158 -15.33 16.56 -0.07
CA PRO A 158 -14.21 15.65 -0.29
C PRO A 158 -14.60 14.38 -1.05
N GLU A 159 -15.78 13.82 -0.77
CA GLU A 159 -16.22 12.58 -1.41
C GLU A 159 -16.59 12.81 -2.89
N LYS A 160 -17.20 13.95 -3.21
CA LYS A 160 -17.41 14.35 -4.60
C LYS A 160 -16.09 14.54 -5.34
N LYS A 161 -15.09 15.19 -4.72
CA LYS A 161 -13.74 15.31 -5.30
C LYS A 161 -13.14 13.94 -5.61
N ARG A 162 -13.18 13.01 -4.64
CA ARG A 162 -12.66 11.66 -4.80
C ARG A 162 -13.30 10.92 -5.97
N LYS A 163 -14.63 10.99 -6.10
CA LYS A 163 -15.37 10.39 -7.22
C LYS A 163 -15.02 11.01 -8.58
N ILE A 164 -14.91 12.33 -8.65
CA ILE A 164 -14.53 13.03 -9.87
C ILE A 164 -13.12 12.61 -10.30
N ILE A 165 -12.17 12.60 -9.36
CA ILE A 165 -10.78 12.20 -9.63
C ILE A 165 -10.71 10.76 -10.13
N GLY A 166 -11.36 9.82 -9.45
CA GLY A 166 -11.40 8.42 -9.86
C GLY A 166 -11.97 8.22 -11.27
N ASN A 167 -13.11 8.84 -11.57
CA ASN A 167 -13.73 8.76 -12.88
C ASN A 167 -12.87 9.36 -14.00
N LEU A 168 -12.13 10.44 -13.71
CA LEU A 168 -11.21 11.05 -14.68
C LEU A 168 -10.02 10.12 -14.97
N PHE A 169 -9.46 9.47 -13.96
CA PHE A 169 -8.39 8.49 -14.18
C PHE A 169 -8.86 7.36 -15.09
N ILE A 170 -10.05 6.78 -14.85
CA ILE A 170 -10.59 5.73 -15.71
C ILE A 170 -10.63 6.20 -17.16
N LYS A 171 -11.23 7.37 -17.42
CA LYS A 171 -11.34 7.93 -18.79
C LYS A 171 -10.01 8.21 -19.48
N ILE A 172 -8.95 8.46 -18.72
CA ILE A 172 -7.61 8.70 -19.27
C ILE A 172 -6.94 7.39 -19.66
N PHE A 173 -7.28 6.29 -18.97
CA PHE A 173 -6.72 4.98 -19.24
C PHE A 173 -7.47 4.17 -20.29
N GLU A 174 -8.73 4.51 -20.58
CA GLU A 174 -9.52 4.02 -21.71
C GLU A 174 -9.11 4.68 -23.02
#